data_448cf6ca25d1b4d6f0b37a8ad7d88ce6
#
_entry.id   448cf6ca25d1b4d6f0b37a8ad7d88ce6
#
_cell.length_a   1.000
_cell.length_b   1.000
_cell.length_c   1.000
_cell.angle_alpha   90.00
_cell.angle_beta   90.00
_cell.angle_gamma   90.00
#
_symmetry.space_group_name_H-M   'P 1'
#
loop_
_entity.id
_entity.type
_entity.pdbx_description
1 polymer ?
#
loop_
_entity_poly.entity_id
_entity_poly.type
_entity_poly.pdbx_seq_one_letter_code
_entity_poly.pdbx_strand_id
1 'polypeptide(L)'
;MLSFLPAPLRGSLAALMLALNTLFWCWPLFALSLLKLAVPIPTVQRSLRFGMHWIAESWIAMNSFWMDLVRPIRWDVQGLDQVDMHHSYLVTSNHQSWADILVLQYQLNRRMPFLKFFLKQELIWVPVIGLCWWALEFPFMKRFSKEYLAKYPEKRGEDLATTRKACERYRTNPVSVFNFLEGTRFTENKHSEQASPYRYLLKPRAGGIAFVIDAMGEQLTALINITIHYPDGRPSFWDLLAGNIHQVVVRITAQQLPAEFLGRNYDQDEAYRLAFQQWVNELWNQKDLHLAQLHEQFPVRR
;
A
#
# COMPACT_ATOMS: atom_id res chain seq x y z
N MET A 1 -12.25 -13.89 21.60
CA MET A 1 -12.84 -14.51 20.43
C MET A 1 -14.34 -14.30 20.46
N LEU A 2 -14.81 -13.42 19.61
CA LEU A 2 -16.19 -12.92 19.66
C LEU A 2 -17.11 -13.67 18.66
N SER A 3 -16.69 -14.84 18.19
CA SER A 3 -17.41 -15.64 17.18
C SER A 3 -18.82 -16.09 17.61
N PHE A 4 -19.12 -16.06 18.91
CA PHE A 4 -20.46 -16.36 19.47
C PHE A 4 -21.46 -15.21 19.26
N LEU A 5 -21.00 -13.98 18.99
CA LEU A 5 -21.85 -12.83 18.75
C LEU A 5 -22.39 -12.83 17.30
N PRO A 6 -23.60 -12.32 17.07
CA PRO A 6 -24.09 -12.05 15.72
C PRO A 6 -23.17 -11.10 14.94
N ALA A 7 -23.04 -11.32 13.61
CA ALA A 7 -22.16 -10.54 12.76
C ALA A 7 -22.32 -9.01 12.87
N PRO A 8 -23.54 -8.45 12.95
CA PRO A 8 -23.70 -6.99 13.13
C PRO A 8 -23.09 -6.46 14.42
N LEU A 9 -23.24 -7.19 15.54
CA LEU A 9 -22.66 -6.78 16.83
C LEU A 9 -21.14 -6.89 16.80
N ARG A 10 -20.59 -7.93 16.21
CA ARG A 10 -19.13 -8.08 16.02
C ARG A 10 -18.56 -6.94 15.20
N GLY A 11 -19.20 -6.62 14.05
CA GLY A 11 -18.79 -5.55 13.17
C GLY A 11 -18.82 -4.18 13.84
N SER A 12 -19.88 -3.88 14.60
CA SER A 12 -20.00 -2.64 15.36
C SER A 12 -18.95 -2.53 16.46
N LEU A 13 -18.67 -3.62 17.18
CA LEU A 13 -17.64 -3.65 18.21
C LEU A 13 -16.25 -3.49 17.59
N ALA A 14 -15.97 -4.18 16.49
CA ALA A 14 -14.70 -4.03 15.76
C ALA A 14 -14.49 -2.60 15.23
N ALA A 15 -15.55 -1.98 14.70
CA ALA A 15 -15.50 -0.58 14.27
C ALA A 15 -15.20 0.37 15.43
N LEU A 16 -15.82 0.14 16.59
CA LEU A 16 -15.54 0.90 17.80
C LEU A 16 -14.09 0.70 18.27
N MET A 17 -13.60 -0.55 18.29
CA MET A 17 -12.20 -0.85 18.65
C MET A 17 -11.21 -0.18 17.71
N LEU A 18 -11.47 -0.20 16.40
CA LEU A 18 -10.65 0.49 15.39
C LEU A 18 -10.65 2.00 15.63
N ALA A 19 -11.82 2.60 15.90
CA ALA A 19 -11.94 4.03 16.17
C ALA A 19 -11.19 4.43 17.45
N LEU A 20 -11.40 3.71 18.55
CA LEU A 20 -10.73 3.96 19.83
C LEU A 20 -9.21 3.77 19.72
N ASN A 21 -8.75 2.71 19.05
CA ASN A 21 -7.33 2.48 18.76
C ASN A 21 -6.73 3.65 17.98
N THR A 22 -7.43 4.11 16.94
CA THR A 22 -6.99 5.25 16.13
C THR A 22 -6.88 6.52 16.98
N LEU A 23 -7.93 6.86 17.71
CA LEU A 23 -7.92 8.05 18.57
C LEU A 23 -6.83 7.98 19.64
N PHE A 24 -6.63 6.84 20.29
CA PHE A 24 -5.59 6.66 21.29
C PHE A 24 -4.19 6.92 20.72
N TRP A 25 -3.82 6.31 19.60
CA TRP A 25 -2.49 6.46 19.02
C TRP A 25 -2.26 7.79 18.29
N CYS A 26 -3.32 8.51 17.92
CA CYS A 26 -3.19 9.85 17.34
C CYS A 26 -2.58 10.86 18.32
N TRP A 27 -2.89 10.79 19.61
CA TRP A 27 -2.38 11.72 20.61
C TRP A 27 -0.85 11.72 20.70
N PRO A 28 -0.19 10.60 21.00
CA PRO A 28 1.28 10.57 21.05
C PRO A 28 1.91 10.88 19.69
N LEU A 29 1.27 10.46 18.58
CA LEU A 29 1.75 10.78 17.24
C LEU A 29 1.78 12.30 16.99
N PHE A 30 0.70 13.00 17.32
CA PHE A 30 0.64 14.46 17.16
C PHE A 30 1.58 15.20 18.12
N ALA A 31 1.70 14.73 19.35
CA ALA A 31 2.68 15.31 20.30
C ALA A 31 4.11 15.21 19.76
N LEU A 32 4.53 14.03 19.25
CA LEU A 32 5.85 13.88 18.64
C LEU A 32 5.98 14.68 17.33
N SER A 33 4.91 14.82 16.56
CA SER A 33 4.92 15.62 15.33
C SER A 33 5.11 17.11 15.62
N LEU A 34 4.43 17.66 16.62
CA LEU A 34 4.62 19.04 17.08
C LEU A 34 6.03 19.27 17.62
N LEU A 35 6.54 18.34 18.44
CA LEU A 35 7.91 18.42 18.93
C LEU A 35 8.93 18.39 17.79
N LYS A 36 8.71 17.55 16.78
CA LYS A 36 9.55 17.50 15.58
C LYS A 36 9.57 18.82 14.80
N LEU A 37 8.44 19.54 14.74
CA LEU A 37 8.37 20.86 14.11
C LEU A 37 9.09 21.93 14.94
N ALA A 38 9.00 21.84 16.27
CA ALA A 38 9.62 22.81 17.19
C ALA A 38 11.15 22.64 17.32
N VAL A 39 11.68 21.42 17.10
CA VAL A 39 13.11 21.12 17.33
C VAL A 39 13.80 20.79 16.00
N PRO A 40 14.49 21.75 15.35
CA PRO A 40 15.16 21.56 14.07
C PRO A 40 16.54 20.89 14.17
N ILE A 41 16.77 20.05 15.18
CA ILE A 41 18.04 19.32 15.38
C ILE A 41 17.96 17.96 14.69
N PRO A 42 18.84 17.67 13.69
CA PRO A 42 18.73 16.45 12.86
C PRO A 42 18.72 15.14 13.66
N THR A 43 19.56 15.04 14.69
CA THR A 43 19.62 13.84 15.56
C THR A 43 18.31 13.63 16.32
N VAL A 44 17.76 14.70 16.89
CA VAL A 44 16.47 14.65 17.60
C VAL A 44 15.35 14.29 16.64
N GLN A 45 15.31 14.90 15.46
CA GLN A 45 14.32 14.59 14.45
C GLN A 45 14.37 13.12 13.97
N ARG A 46 15.57 12.51 13.92
CA ARG A 46 15.71 11.08 13.61
C ARG A 46 15.07 10.22 14.71
N SER A 47 15.34 10.52 15.97
CA SER A 47 14.75 9.80 17.11
C SER A 47 13.23 9.97 17.17
N LEU A 48 12.72 11.18 16.89
CA LEU A 48 11.28 11.45 16.84
C LEU A 48 10.61 10.68 15.70
N ARG A 49 11.21 10.62 14.50
CA ARG A 49 10.70 9.79 13.39
C ARG A 49 10.63 8.30 13.76
N PHE A 50 11.67 7.79 14.43
CA PHE A 50 11.65 6.41 14.92
C PHE A 50 10.48 6.17 15.88
N GLY A 51 10.28 7.06 16.86
CA GLY A 51 9.15 7.00 17.80
C GLY A 51 7.79 7.07 17.10
N MET A 52 7.65 7.94 16.08
CA MET A 52 6.43 8.07 15.29
C MET A 52 6.13 6.80 14.47
N HIS A 53 7.14 6.16 13.89
CA HIS A 53 6.98 4.88 13.20
C HIS A 53 6.60 3.77 14.19
N TRP A 54 7.23 3.70 15.35
CA TRP A 54 6.87 2.74 16.40
C TRP A 54 5.42 2.89 16.87
N ILE A 55 4.91 4.13 17.00
CA ILE A 55 3.51 4.43 17.29
C ILE A 55 2.60 3.87 16.19
N ALA A 56 2.93 4.12 14.91
CA ALA A 56 2.14 3.63 13.78
C ALA A 56 2.14 2.09 13.69
N GLU A 57 3.29 1.45 13.90
CA GLU A 57 3.41 -0.01 13.96
C GLU A 57 2.64 -0.61 15.13
N SER A 58 2.59 0.08 16.27
CA SER A 58 1.82 -0.33 17.44
C SER A 58 0.32 -0.20 17.20
N TRP A 59 -0.11 0.86 16.50
CA TRP A 59 -1.49 1.00 16.01
C TRP A 59 -1.88 -0.18 15.10
N ILE A 60 -1.00 -0.58 14.17
CA ILE A 60 -1.21 -1.74 13.29
C ILE A 60 -1.27 -3.04 14.11
N ALA A 61 -0.36 -3.22 15.07
CA ALA A 61 -0.35 -4.42 15.91
C ALA A 61 -1.64 -4.55 16.73
N MET A 62 -2.18 -3.45 17.25
CA MET A 62 -3.47 -3.45 17.95
C MET A 62 -4.63 -3.75 17.00
N ASN A 63 -4.57 -3.27 15.74
CA ASN A 63 -5.55 -3.65 14.72
C ASN A 63 -5.49 -5.16 14.41
N SER A 64 -4.30 -5.73 14.30
CA SER A 64 -4.13 -7.17 14.12
C SER A 64 -4.71 -7.97 15.30
N PHE A 65 -4.47 -7.50 16.52
CA PHE A 65 -5.02 -8.12 17.74
C PHE A 65 -6.55 -8.15 17.75
N TRP A 66 -7.24 -7.03 17.47
CA TRP A 66 -8.69 -7.05 17.44
C TRP A 66 -9.26 -7.88 16.28
N MET A 67 -8.57 -7.95 15.12
CA MET A 67 -8.99 -8.82 14.02
C MET A 67 -9.03 -10.28 14.49
N ASP A 68 -8.00 -10.75 15.18
CA ASP A 68 -7.93 -12.11 15.75
C ASP A 68 -8.98 -12.31 16.86
N LEU A 69 -9.25 -11.28 17.66
CA LEU A 69 -10.25 -11.31 18.72
C LEU A 69 -11.67 -11.46 18.17
N VAL A 70 -11.99 -10.75 17.10
CA VAL A 70 -13.31 -10.80 16.44
C VAL A 70 -13.56 -12.18 15.86
N ARG A 71 -12.70 -12.62 14.98
CA ARG A 71 -12.68 -13.97 14.43
C ARG A 71 -11.33 -14.26 13.81
N PRO A 72 -10.62 -15.31 14.24
CA PRO A 72 -9.37 -15.69 13.60
C PRO A 72 -9.55 -16.00 12.12
N ILE A 73 -8.74 -15.35 11.30
CA ILE A 73 -8.65 -15.61 9.85
C ILE A 73 -7.66 -16.74 9.64
N ARG A 74 -7.99 -17.69 8.77
CA ARG A 74 -7.00 -18.69 8.32
C ARG A 74 -6.09 -18.05 7.27
N TRP A 75 -4.86 -17.81 7.66
CA TRP A 75 -3.83 -17.26 6.80
C TRP A 75 -3.09 -18.37 6.06
N ASP A 76 -2.98 -18.26 4.74
CA ASP A 76 -2.10 -19.06 3.90
C ASP A 76 -1.10 -18.09 3.24
N VAL A 77 0.06 -17.95 3.85
CA VAL A 77 1.06 -16.94 3.48
C VAL A 77 2.36 -17.61 3.08
N GLN A 78 2.89 -17.24 1.91
CA GLN A 78 4.18 -17.71 1.42
C GLN A 78 5.05 -16.54 0.99
N GLY A 79 6.38 -16.68 1.17
CA GLY A 79 7.38 -15.70 0.75
C GLY A 79 7.65 -14.58 1.75
N LEU A 80 7.22 -14.69 3.02
CA LEU A 80 7.57 -13.72 4.07
C LEU A 80 9.08 -13.71 4.40
N ASP A 81 9.78 -14.79 4.11
CA ASP A 81 11.23 -14.94 4.23
C ASP A 81 12.03 -14.12 3.19
N GLN A 82 11.35 -13.59 2.18
CA GLN A 82 11.97 -12.77 1.13
C GLN A 82 12.10 -11.28 1.51
N VAL A 83 11.63 -10.89 2.67
CA VAL A 83 11.68 -9.50 3.16
C VAL A 83 12.29 -9.41 4.55
N ASP A 84 12.91 -8.28 4.86
CA ASP A 84 13.48 -7.98 6.17
C ASP A 84 13.36 -6.49 6.51
N MET A 85 13.81 -6.09 7.70
CA MET A 85 13.72 -4.71 8.21
C MET A 85 14.88 -3.81 7.76
N HIS A 86 15.88 -4.35 7.05
CA HIS A 86 17.15 -3.65 6.79
C HIS A 86 17.24 -3.08 5.37
N HIS A 87 16.37 -3.51 4.48
CA HIS A 87 16.39 -3.14 3.07
C HIS A 87 15.18 -2.29 2.68
N SER A 88 15.37 -1.43 1.66
CA SER A 88 14.27 -0.65 1.09
C SER A 88 13.63 -1.39 -0.07
N TYR A 89 12.31 -1.33 -0.15
CA TYR A 89 11.52 -2.06 -1.14
C TYR A 89 10.56 -1.16 -1.90
N LEU A 90 10.39 -1.45 -3.18
CA LEU A 90 9.21 -1.06 -3.92
C LEU A 90 8.18 -2.19 -3.78
N VAL A 91 6.98 -1.88 -3.29
CA VAL A 91 5.96 -2.90 -3.01
C VAL A 91 4.73 -2.66 -3.87
N THR A 92 4.21 -3.73 -4.47
CA THR A 92 2.94 -3.68 -5.22
C THR A 92 2.04 -4.85 -4.90
N SER A 93 0.73 -4.64 -5.04
CA SER A 93 -0.29 -5.68 -4.89
C SER A 93 -1.47 -5.44 -5.83
N ASN A 94 -2.24 -6.48 -6.13
CA ASN A 94 -3.59 -6.33 -6.63
C ASN A 94 -4.49 -5.66 -5.59
N HIS A 95 -5.57 -5.00 -6.03
CA HIS A 95 -6.45 -4.23 -5.15
C HIS A 95 -7.91 -4.63 -5.31
N GLN A 96 -8.41 -5.48 -4.44
CA GLN A 96 -9.77 -6.01 -4.47
C GLN A 96 -10.71 -5.32 -3.49
N SER A 97 -10.19 -4.89 -2.33
CA SER A 97 -11.00 -4.40 -1.20
C SER A 97 -10.25 -3.35 -0.38
N TRP A 98 -10.98 -2.59 0.43
CA TRP A 98 -10.39 -1.82 1.52
C TRP A 98 -9.73 -2.71 2.59
N ALA A 99 -10.16 -3.96 2.70
CA ALA A 99 -9.56 -4.95 3.60
C ALA A 99 -8.09 -5.25 3.24
N ASP A 100 -7.70 -5.10 1.96
CA ASP A 100 -6.32 -5.36 1.50
C ASP A 100 -5.29 -4.58 2.29
N ILE A 101 -5.60 -3.34 2.68
CA ILE A 101 -4.68 -2.49 3.44
C ILE A 101 -4.41 -3.11 4.81
N LEU A 102 -5.45 -3.54 5.53
CA LEU A 102 -5.30 -4.16 6.85
C LEU A 102 -4.68 -5.56 6.74
N VAL A 103 -4.99 -6.31 5.69
CA VAL A 103 -4.34 -7.61 5.38
C VAL A 103 -2.84 -7.43 5.19
N LEU A 104 -2.42 -6.46 4.37
CA LEU A 104 -1.01 -6.16 4.14
C LEU A 104 -0.32 -5.69 5.42
N GLN A 105 -0.96 -4.80 6.17
CA GLN A 105 -0.44 -4.33 7.46
C GLN A 105 -0.29 -5.47 8.45
N TYR A 106 -1.28 -6.37 8.56
CA TYR A 106 -1.23 -7.53 9.44
C TYR A 106 -0.02 -8.44 9.11
N GLN A 107 0.21 -8.70 7.82
CA GLN A 107 1.26 -9.64 7.41
C GLN A 107 2.66 -9.03 7.43
N LEU A 108 2.79 -7.73 7.15
CA LEU A 108 4.09 -7.10 6.91
C LEU A 108 4.58 -6.24 8.08
N ASN A 109 3.73 -5.93 9.06
CA ASN A 109 4.09 -5.10 10.21
C ASN A 109 5.28 -5.70 10.97
N ARG A 110 6.34 -4.92 11.16
CA ARG A 110 7.60 -5.33 11.83
C ARG A 110 8.33 -6.51 11.17
N ARG A 111 7.98 -6.85 9.93
CA ARG A 111 8.70 -7.86 9.11
C ARG A 111 9.44 -7.22 7.95
N MET A 112 9.00 -6.03 7.56
CA MET A 112 9.68 -5.17 6.60
C MET A 112 9.53 -3.71 7.05
N PRO A 113 10.31 -2.75 6.50
CA PRO A 113 10.19 -1.34 6.84
C PRO A 113 8.77 -0.82 6.65
N PHE A 114 8.39 0.16 7.45
CA PHE A 114 7.06 0.72 7.48
C PHE A 114 6.53 1.08 6.08
N LEU A 115 5.34 0.58 5.72
CA LEU A 115 4.73 0.80 4.41
C LEU A 115 4.29 2.25 4.22
N LYS A 116 4.82 2.92 3.21
CA LYS A 116 4.43 4.27 2.78
C LYS A 116 3.59 4.17 1.51
N PHE A 117 2.30 4.40 1.62
CA PHE A 117 1.39 4.41 0.48
C PHE A 117 1.42 5.74 -0.25
N PHE A 118 1.33 5.71 -1.59
CA PHE A 118 1.01 6.91 -2.35
C PHE A 118 -0.45 7.27 -2.18
N LEU A 119 -0.68 8.41 -1.55
CA LEU A 119 -2.02 8.91 -1.26
C LEU A 119 -2.44 9.99 -2.27
N LYS A 120 -3.74 10.06 -2.56
CA LYS A 120 -4.28 11.20 -3.28
C LYS A 120 -4.20 12.45 -2.41
N GLN A 121 -3.90 13.61 -3.03
CA GLN A 121 -3.76 14.89 -2.30
C GLN A 121 -5.00 15.21 -1.44
N GLU A 122 -6.19 14.90 -1.94
CA GLU A 122 -7.45 15.17 -1.24
C GLU A 122 -7.59 14.41 0.08
N LEU A 123 -6.88 13.29 0.24
CA LEU A 123 -6.94 12.47 1.47
C LEU A 123 -6.31 13.16 2.68
N ILE A 124 -5.54 14.23 2.49
CA ILE A 124 -5.04 15.05 3.61
C ILE A 124 -6.19 15.68 4.42
N TRP A 125 -7.34 15.90 3.80
CA TRP A 125 -8.52 16.49 4.42
C TRP A 125 -9.43 15.48 5.14
N VAL A 126 -9.08 14.18 5.11
CA VAL A 126 -9.80 13.18 5.90
C VAL A 126 -9.54 13.45 7.37
N PRO A 127 -10.59 13.69 8.18
CA PRO A 127 -10.44 14.04 9.58
C PRO A 127 -9.57 13.03 10.34
N VAL A 128 -8.66 13.52 11.16
CA VAL A 128 -7.70 12.77 11.99
C VAL A 128 -6.69 11.98 11.15
N ILE A 129 -7.14 11.03 10.32
CA ILE A 129 -6.27 10.13 9.54
C ILE A 129 -5.40 10.90 8.53
N GLY A 130 -5.94 11.94 7.87
CA GLY A 130 -5.17 12.77 6.94
C GLY A 130 -3.96 13.43 7.63
N LEU A 131 -4.15 13.95 8.84
CA LEU A 131 -3.08 14.51 9.64
C LEU A 131 -2.08 13.44 10.12
N CYS A 132 -2.55 12.22 10.43
CA CYS A 132 -1.65 11.11 10.77
C CYS A 132 -0.74 10.75 9.58
N TRP A 133 -1.28 10.64 8.38
CA TRP A 133 -0.49 10.38 7.18
C TRP A 133 0.51 11.49 6.89
N TRP A 134 0.11 12.75 7.07
CA TRP A 134 1.01 13.90 6.94
C TRP A 134 2.14 13.86 7.99
N ALA A 135 1.82 13.62 9.24
CA ALA A 135 2.77 13.49 10.34
C ALA A 135 3.80 12.37 10.08
N LEU A 136 3.33 11.23 9.55
CA LEU A 136 4.14 10.07 9.16
C LEU A 136 4.85 10.25 7.81
N GLU A 137 4.78 11.44 7.19
CA GLU A 137 5.48 11.75 5.94
C GLU A 137 5.07 10.85 4.75
N PHE A 138 3.78 10.48 4.66
CA PHE A 138 3.28 9.80 3.48
C PHE A 138 3.32 10.73 2.26
N PRO A 139 3.67 10.20 1.06
CA PRO A 139 3.67 11.01 -0.17
C PRO A 139 2.25 11.27 -0.64
N PHE A 140 1.84 12.53 -0.68
CA PHE A 140 0.57 12.97 -1.27
C PHE A 140 0.80 13.42 -2.72
N MET A 141 0.01 12.82 -3.64
CA MET A 141 0.14 13.01 -5.08
C MET A 141 -1.08 13.74 -5.65
N LYS A 142 -0.87 14.74 -6.50
CA LYS A 142 -1.92 15.51 -7.19
C LYS A 142 -2.36 14.80 -8.44
N ARG A 143 -2.18 13.73 -8.86
CA ARG A 143 -2.62 12.92 -10.01
C ARG A 143 -3.43 13.73 -11.03
N PHE A 144 -2.77 14.51 -11.85
CA PHE A 144 -3.40 15.29 -12.91
C PHE A 144 -3.93 14.40 -14.04
N SER A 145 -5.12 14.70 -14.57
CA SER A 145 -5.64 14.03 -15.75
C SER A 145 -4.90 14.42 -17.01
N LYS A 146 -4.97 13.61 -18.06
CA LYS A 146 -4.36 13.94 -19.37
C LYS A 146 -4.94 15.25 -19.94
N GLU A 147 -6.24 15.47 -19.79
CA GLU A 147 -6.94 16.68 -20.23
C GLU A 147 -6.44 17.90 -19.45
N TYR A 148 -6.24 17.78 -18.15
CA TYR A 148 -5.69 18.84 -17.32
C TYR A 148 -4.26 19.18 -17.73
N LEU A 149 -3.40 18.20 -17.96
CA LEU A 149 -2.03 18.40 -18.42
C LEU A 149 -1.92 18.93 -19.86
N ALA A 150 -2.92 18.65 -20.71
CA ALA A 150 -3.01 19.25 -22.03
C ALA A 150 -3.33 20.75 -21.95
N LYS A 151 -4.19 21.13 -20.98
CA LYS A 151 -4.57 22.54 -20.73
C LYS A 151 -3.50 23.32 -19.97
N TYR A 152 -2.74 22.66 -19.10
CA TYR A 152 -1.71 23.26 -18.24
C TYR A 152 -0.39 22.49 -18.38
N PRO A 153 0.34 22.64 -19.50
CA PRO A 153 1.57 21.88 -19.76
C PRO A 153 2.68 22.10 -18.72
N GLU A 154 2.70 23.28 -18.08
CA GLU A 154 3.65 23.64 -17.02
C GLU A 154 3.51 22.78 -15.74
N LYS A 155 2.37 22.06 -15.59
CA LYS A 155 2.13 21.13 -14.49
C LYS A 155 2.73 19.74 -14.71
N ARG A 156 3.27 19.50 -15.92
CA ARG A 156 3.98 18.24 -16.18
C ARG A 156 5.22 18.15 -15.29
N GLY A 157 5.42 16.98 -14.67
CA GLY A 157 6.56 16.75 -13.77
C GLY A 157 6.35 17.21 -12.32
N GLU A 158 5.26 17.92 -11.97
CA GLU A 158 4.97 18.23 -10.55
C GLU A 158 4.85 16.95 -9.71
N ASP A 159 4.24 15.90 -10.25
CA ASP A 159 4.11 14.62 -9.57
C ASP A 159 5.47 13.96 -9.35
N LEU A 160 6.37 14.02 -10.33
CA LEU A 160 7.74 13.53 -10.22
C LEU A 160 8.53 14.34 -9.17
N ALA A 161 8.47 15.66 -9.22
CA ALA A 161 9.14 16.53 -8.26
C ALA A 161 8.64 16.28 -6.83
N THR A 162 7.33 16.07 -6.66
CA THR A 162 6.71 15.74 -5.38
C THR A 162 7.19 14.38 -4.88
N THR A 163 7.27 13.38 -5.77
CA THR A 163 7.77 12.05 -5.45
C THR A 163 9.24 12.11 -5.03
N ARG A 164 10.10 12.79 -5.80
CA ARG A 164 11.52 12.97 -5.48
C ARG A 164 11.70 13.61 -4.10
N LYS A 165 11.01 14.69 -3.82
CA LYS A 165 11.06 15.38 -2.51
C LYS A 165 10.60 14.50 -1.35
N ALA A 166 9.58 13.65 -1.57
CA ALA A 166 9.16 12.67 -0.58
C ALA A 166 10.22 11.59 -0.38
N CYS A 167 10.78 11.07 -1.47
CA CYS A 167 11.78 10.01 -1.46
C CYS A 167 13.14 10.46 -0.88
N GLU A 168 13.53 11.73 -1.04
CA GLU A 168 14.74 12.30 -0.39
C GLU A 168 14.72 12.11 1.12
N ARG A 169 13.54 12.18 1.75
CA ARG A 169 13.38 11.97 3.19
C ARG A 169 13.61 10.52 3.62
N TYR A 170 13.53 9.58 2.68
CA TYR A 170 13.69 8.15 2.94
C TYR A 170 15.15 7.66 2.79
N ARG A 171 16.05 8.51 2.26
CA ARG A 171 17.45 8.14 2.01
C ARG A 171 18.23 7.66 3.24
N THR A 172 17.81 8.06 4.45
CA THR A 172 18.55 7.79 5.68
C THR A 172 18.12 6.54 6.43
N ASN A 173 16.97 5.97 6.08
CA ASN A 173 16.44 4.78 6.76
C ASN A 173 15.74 3.88 5.74
N PRO A 174 15.75 2.56 5.95
CA PRO A 174 14.98 1.63 5.13
C PRO A 174 13.50 2.01 5.09
N VAL A 175 12.88 1.88 3.91
CA VAL A 175 11.48 2.20 3.66
C VAL A 175 10.86 1.22 2.67
N SER A 176 9.59 0.95 2.83
CA SER A 176 8.80 0.20 1.85
C SER A 176 7.79 1.14 1.20
N VAL A 177 8.05 1.48 -0.07
CA VAL A 177 7.16 2.36 -0.84
C VAL A 177 6.13 1.51 -1.56
N PHE A 178 4.86 1.70 -1.21
CA PHE A 178 3.77 0.85 -1.69
C PHE A 178 2.89 1.55 -2.72
N ASN A 179 2.57 0.83 -3.81
CA ASN A 179 1.63 1.30 -4.83
C ASN A 179 0.69 0.17 -5.30
N PHE A 180 -0.61 0.38 -5.23
CA PHE A 180 -1.57 -0.42 -5.97
C PHE A 180 -1.54 0.01 -7.43
N LEU A 181 -0.97 -0.80 -8.33
CA LEU A 181 -0.77 -0.42 -9.74
C LEU A 181 -2.08 -0.20 -10.49
N GLU A 182 -3.17 -0.81 -10.06
CA GLU A 182 -4.51 -0.57 -10.61
C GLU A 182 -5.01 0.87 -10.36
N GLY A 183 -4.46 1.54 -9.36
CA GLY A 183 -4.82 2.90 -8.96
C GLY A 183 -6.23 3.04 -8.37
N THR A 184 -7.01 1.96 -8.36
CA THR A 184 -8.35 1.85 -7.79
C THR A 184 -8.67 0.39 -7.47
N ARG A 185 -9.69 0.15 -6.63
CA ARG A 185 -10.17 -1.20 -6.33
C ARG A 185 -10.87 -1.80 -7.53
N PHE A 186 -10.65 -3.10 -7.73
CA PHE A 186 -11.32 -3.87 -8.75
C PHE A 186 -12.85 -3.84 -8.56
N THR A 187 -13.58 -3.62 -9.64
CA THR A 187 -15.02 -3.90 -9.79
C THR A 187 -15.27 -4.38 -11.21
N GLU A 188 -16.31 -5.20 -11.42
CA GLU A 188 -16.66 -5.70 -12.76
C GLU A 188 -16.95 -4.55 -13.75
N ASN A 189 -17.63 -3.49 -13.29
CA ASN A 189 -17.89 -2.31 -14.12
C ASN A 189 -16.59 -1.66 -14.60
N LYS A 190 -15.62 -1.41 -13.70
CA LYS A 190 -14.34 -0.82 -14.10
C LYS A 190 -13.52 -1.74 -14.99
N HIS A 191 -13.60 -3.04 -14.77
CA HIS A 191 -12.94 -4.03 -15.60
C HIS A 191 -13.46 -3.94 -17.04
N SER A 192 -14.79 -3.93 -17.21
CA SER A 192 -15.46 -3.79 -18.50
C SER A 192 -15.21 -2.42 -19.15
N GLU A 193 -15.32 -1.32 -18.39
CA GLU A 193 -15.05 0.04 -18.87
C GLU A 193 -13.61 0.22 -19.37
N GLN A 194 -12.65 -0.42 -18.71
CA GLN A 194 -11.25 -0.38 -19.12
C GLN A 194 -10.94 -1.36 -20.26
N ALA A 195 -11.87 -2.26 -20.63
CA ALA A 195 -11.59 -3.39 -21.49
C ALA A 195 -10.28 -4.08 -21.06
N SER A 196 -10.19 -4.50 -19.77
CA SER A 196 -8.99 -5.10 -19.23
C SER A 196 -8.69 -6.42 -19.94
N PRO A 197 -7.43 -6.66 -20.37
CA PRO A 197 -7.05 -7.94 -20.96
C PRO A 197 -6.86 -9.05 -19.93
N TYR A 198 -6.79 -8.70 -18.64
CA TYR A 198 -6.60 -9.62 -17.52
C TYR A 198 -7.94 -10.17 -17.05
N ARG A 199 -7.94 -11.40 -16.55
CA ARG A 199 -9.16 -12.02 -16.04
C ARG A 199 -9.57 -11.50 -14.66
N TYR A 200 -8.59 -11.24 -13.79
CA TYR A 200 -8.80 -10.92 -12.37
C TYR A 200 -8.33 -9.53 -11.96
N LEU A 201 -7.77 -8.75 -12.88
CA LEU A 201 -7.08 -7.49 -12.60
C LEU A 201 -7.58 -6.37 -13.50
N LEU A 202 -7.48 -5.13 -13.01
CA LEU A 202 -7.60 -3.94 -13.85
C LEU A 202 -6.26 -3.64 -14.55
N LYS A 203 -6.28 -2.79 -15.58
CA LYS A 203 -5.06 -2.36 -16.27
C LYS A 203 -4.11 -1.63 -15.30
N PRO A 204 -2.81 -1.99 -15.26
CA PRO A 204 -1.85 -1.36 -14.37
C PRO A 204 -1.43 0.02 -14.90
N ARG A 205 -1.13 0.91 -13.96
CA ARG A 205 -0.61 2.26 -14.22
C ARG A 205 0.85 2.33 -13.82
N ALA A 206 1.73 2.41 -14.79
CA ALA A 206 3.18 2.37 -14.58
C ALA A 206 3.77 3.64 -13.95
N GLY A 207 3.17 4.81 -14.18
CA GLY A 207 3.76 6.11 -13.81
C GLY A 207 4.12 6.23 -12.32
N GLY A 208 3.27 5.71 -11.41
CA GLY A 208 3.53 5.83 -9.98
C GLY A 208 4.79 5.12 -9.53
N ILE A 209 5.04 3.89 -10.01
CA ILE A 209 6.26 3.14 -9.66
C ILE A 209 7.48 3.61 -10.46
N ALA A 210 7.28 4.10 -11.69
CA ALA A 210 8.37 4.69 -12.48
C ALA A 210 8.99 5.88 -11.75
N PHE A 211 8.16 6.76 -11.17
CA PHE A 211 8.63 7.91 -10.40
C PHE A 211 9.38 7.51 -9.13
N VAL A 212 9.00 6.40 -8.48
CA VAL A 212 9.75 5.86 -7.32
C VAL A 212 11.09 5.31 -7.74
N ILE A 213 11.14 4.55 -8.83
CA ILE A 213 12.39 3.99 -9.37
C ILE A 213 13.32 5.11 -9.82
N ASP A 214 12.80 6.16 -10.47
CA ASP A 214 13.58 7.34 -10.85
C ASP A 214 14.16 8.09 -9.61
N ALA A 215 13.37 8.17 -8.54
CA ALA A 215 13.78 8.90 -7.33
C ALA A 215 14.69 8.10 -6.39
N MET A 216 14.55 6.78 -6.34
CA MET A 216 15.16 5.91 -5.32
C MET A 216 15.78 4.62 -5.88
N GLY A 217 15.80 4.40 -7.19
CA GLY A 217 16.11 3.09 -7.77
C GLY A 217 17.38 2.44 -7.21
N GLU A 218 18.44 3.20 -7.00
CA GLU A 218 19.71 2.71 -6.42
C GLU A 218 19.61 2.29 -4.94
N GLN A 219 18.56 2.75 -4.23
CA GLN A 219 18.33 2.44 -2.82
C GLN A 219 17.35 1.27 -2.63
N LEU A 220 16.63 0.93 -3.68
CA LEU A 220 15.64 -0.15 -3.65
C LEU A 220 16.33 -1.49 -3.89
N THR A 221 16.25 -2.37 -2.93
CA THR A 221 16.85 -3.72 -3.04
C THR A 221 16.06 -4.60 -3.99
N ALA A 222 14.73 -4.50 -3.95
CA ALA A 222 13.85 -5.34 -4.78
C ALA A 222 12.48 -4.71 -4.98
N LEU A 223 11.77 -5.19 -6.01
CA LEU A 223 10.32 -5.09 -6.15
C LEU A 223 9.68 -6.27 -5.42
N ILE A 224 8.86 -5.98 -4.42
CA ILE A 224 8.04 -6.98 -3.72
C ILE A 224 6.66 -6.99 -4.36
N ASN A 225 6.35 -8.08 -5.03
CA ASN A 225 5.09 -8.29 -5.73
C ASN A 225 4.18 -9.20 -4.89
N ILE A 226 3.10 -8.62 -4.33
CA ILE A 226 2.18 -9.32 -3.43
C ILE A 226 0.90 -9.64 -4.18
N THR A 227 0.44 -10.87 -4.06
CA THR A 227 -0.85 -11.33 -4.58
C THR A 227 -1.75 -11.70 -3.42
N ILE A 228 -2.94 -11.09 -3.35
CA ILE A 228 -3.96 -11.37 -2.34
C ILE A 228 -5.12 -12.07 -3.04
N HIS A 229 -5.55 -13.20 -2.49
CA HIS A 229 -6.74 -13.93 -2.92
C HIS A 229 -7.66 -14.22 -1.73
N TYR A 230 -8.95 -14.04 -1.94
CA TYR A 230 -10.00 -14.30 -0.95
C TYR A 230 -10.88 -15.47 -1.42
N PRO A 231 -10.70 -16.69 -0.85
CA PRO A 231 -11.52 -17.85 -1.18
C PRO A 231 -13.02 -17.70 -0.88
N ASP A 232 -13.36 -16.80 0.04
CA ASP A 232 -14.77 -16.48 0.36
C ASP A 232 -15.39 -15.43 -0.60
N GLY A 233 -14.68 -15.05 -1.66
CA GLY A 233 -15.05 -13.95 -2.55
C GLY A 233 -14.48 -12.60 -2.08
N ARG A 234 -14.66 -11.55 -2.91
CA ARG A 234 -14.14 -10.21 -2.61
C ARG A 234 -14.85 -9.60 -1.42
N PRO A 235 -14.16 -9.37 -0.28
CA PRO A 235 -14.82 -8.86 0.91
C PRO A 235 -15.08 -7.37 0.82
N SER A 236 -16.15 -6.91 1.42
CA SER A 236 -16.32 -5.52 1.83
C SER A 236 -15.45 -5.21 3.06
N PHE A 237 -15.28 -3.93 3.38
CA PHE A 237 -14.64 -3.56 4.65
C PHE A 237 -15.46 -4.03 5.86
N TRP A 238 -16.79 -4.03 5.72
CA TRP A 238 -17.67 -4.54 6.75
C TRP A 238 -17.51 -6.04 6.99
N ASP A 239 -17.23 -6.83 5.95
CA ASP A 239 -16.97 -8.26 6.11
C ASP A 239 -15.72 -8.53 6.96
N LEU A 240 -14.69 -7.70 6.84
CA LEU A 240 -13.52 -7.76 7.72
C LEU A 240 -13.92 -7.46 9.17
N LEU A 241 -14.62 -6.36 9.41
CA LEU A 241 -15.05 -5.95 10.75
C LEU A 241 -16.01 -6.98 11.39
N ALA A 242 -16.93 -7.52 10.62
CA ALA A 242 -17.90 -8.51 11.09
C ALA A 242 -17.32 -9.94 11.23
N GLY A 243 -16.06 -10.16 10.82
CA GLY A 243 -15.42 -11.47 10.86
C GLY A 243 -16.03 -12.47 9.88
N ASN A 244 -16.44 -11.99 8.69
CA ASN A 244 -16.98 -12.84 7.62
C ASN A 244 -15.89 -13.34 6.66
N ILE A 245 -14.65 -12.85 6.80
CA ILE A 245 -13.49 -13.36 6.07
C ILE A 245 -12.92 -14.54 6.85
N HIS A 246 -13.01 -15.75 6.28
CA HIS A 246 -12.56 -16.96 6.95
C HIS A 246 -11.14 -17.36 6.54
N GLN A 247 -10.76 -17.05 5.31
CA GLN A 247 -9.45 -17.39 4.77
C GLN A 247 -8.93 -16.27 3.88
N VAL A 248 -7.63 -16.00 3.99
CA VAL A 248 -6.90 -15.11 3.09
C VAL A 248 -5.63 -15.80 2.64
N VAL A 249 -5.41 -15.82 1.33
CA VAL A 249 -4.19 -16.36 0.71
C VAL A 249 -3.32 -15.17 0.28
N VAL A 250 -2.07 -15.17 0.72
CA VAL A 250 -1.09 -14.12 0.38
C VAL A 250 0.15 -14.79 -0.21
N ARG A 251 0.58 -14.31 -1.36
CA ARG A 251 1.83 -14.74 -2.00
C ARG A 251 2.72 -13.54 -2.18
N ILE A 252 3.95 -13.64 -1.71
CA ILE A 252 4.96 -12.58 -1.75
C ILE A 252 6.10 -13.09 -2.59
N THR A 253 6.50 -12.33 -3.61
CA THR A 253 7.64 -12.62 -4.45
C THR A 253 8.55 -11.40 -4.54
N ALA A 254 9.84 -11.59 -4.30
CA ALA A 254 10.85 -10.57 -4.50
C ALA A 254 11.44 -10.70 -5.90
N GLN A 255 11.55 -9.60 -6.62
CA GLN A 255 12.13 -9.52 -7.96
C GLN A 255 13.14 -8.38 -7.99
N GLN A 256 14.28 -8.61 -8.66
CA GLN A 256 15.23 -7.53 -8.90
C GLN A 256 14.63 -6.50 -9.85
N LEU A 257 14.90 -5.23 -9.59
CA LEU A 257 14.56 -4.16 -10.52
C LEU A 257 15.49 -4.25 -11.74
N PRO A 258 14.95 -4.24 -12.97
CA PRO A 258 15.79 -4.25 -14.16
C PRO A 258 16.71 -3.02 -14.19
N ALA A 259 18.02 -3.26 -14.35
CA ALA A 259 19.04 -2.20 -14.32
C ALA A 259 18.81 -1.12 -15.40
N GLU A 260 18.21 -1.50 -16.52
CA GLU A 260 17.84 -0.61 -17.62
C GLU A 260 16.83 0.49 -17.25
N PHE A 261 16.13 0.34 -16.13
CA PHE A 261 15.15 1.32 -15.64
C PHE A 261 15.71 2.23 -14.55
N LEU A 262 16.92 1.99 -14.05
CA LEU A 262 17.55 2.80 -13.03
C LEU A 262 18.17 4.08 -13.62
N GLY A 263 18.00 5.20 -12.92
CA GLY A 263 18.63 6.48 -13.30
C GLY A 263 18.10 7.15 -14.57
N ARG A 264 16.94 6.72 -15.09
CA ARG A 264 16.30 7.30 -16.29
C ARG A 264 15.08 8.14 -15.92
N ASN A 265 14.72 9.05 -16.82
CA ASN A 265 13.60 9.96 -16.61
C ASN A 265 12.35 9.52 -17.39
N TYR A 266 11.33 9.05 -16.68
CA TYR A 266 10.07 8.54 -17.24
C TYR A 266 9.30 9.60 -18.06
N ASP A 267 9.35 10.87 -17.67
CA ASP A 267 8.57 11.92 -18.33
C ASP A 267 9.19 12.42 -19.64
N GLN A 268 10.52 12.31 -19.77
CA GLN A 268 11.28 12.89 -20.89
C GLN A 268 11.65 11.88 -21.98
N ASP A 269 11.65 10.58 -21.67
CA ASP A 269 12.07 9.52 -22.59
C ASP A 269 10.87 8.64 -22.98
N GLU A 270 10.40 8.80 -24.22
CA GLU A 270 9.24 8.06 -24.73
C GLU A 270 9.56 6.56 -24.92
N ALA A 271 10.75 6.23 -25.42
CA ALA A 271 11.15 4.85 -25.59
C ALA A 271 11.25 4.13 -24.24
N TYR A 272 11.83 4.80 -23.26
CA TYR A 272 11.86 4.30 -21.87
C TYR A 272 10.43 4.10 -21.32
N ARG A 273 9.55 5.07 -21.50
CA ARG A 273 8.15 4.98 -21.02
C ARG A 273 7.41 3.80 -21.62
N LEU A 274 7.60 3.52 -22.91
CA LEU A 274 7.01 2.36 -23.58
C LEU A 274 7.57 1.04 -23.07
N ALA A 275 8.90 0.92 -22.96
CA ALA A 275 9.56 -0.27 -22.42
C ALA A 275 9.16 -0.54 -20.97
N PHE A 276 9.10 0.49 -20.16
CA PHE A 276 8.66 0.39 -18.76
C PHE A 276 7.20 -0.04 -18.63
N GLN A 277 6.30 0.50 -19.46
CA GLN A 277 4.90 0.06 -19.48
C GLN A 277 4.78 -1.40 -19.93
N GLN A 278 5.58 -1.87 -20.89
CA GLN A 278 5.60 -3.26 -21.31
C GLN A 278 6.06 -4.19 -20.18
N TRP A 279 7.11 -3.82 -19.46
CA TRP A 279 7.56 -4.56 -18.27
C TRP A 279 6.49 -4.65 -17.20
N VAL A 280 5.79 -3.55 -16.92
CA VAL A 280 4.68 -3.53 -15.95
C VAL A 280 3.52 -4.41 -16.42
N ASN A 281 3.21 -4.41 -17.72
CA ASN A 281 2.17 -5.27 -18.29
C ASN A 281 2.54 -6.76 -18.15
N GLU A 282 3.81 -7.11 -18.37
CA GLU A 282 4.29 -8.49 -18.19
C GLU A 282 4.23 -8.93 -16.72
N LEU A 283 4.65 -8.07 -15.81
CA LEU A 283 4.48 -8.29 -14.37
C LEU A 283 3.02 -8.57 -14.00
N TRP A 284 2.09 -7.88 -14.66
CA TRP A 284 0.65 -8.02 -14.44
C TRP A 284 0.07 -9.27 -15.08
N ASN A 285 0.56 -9.69 -16.27
CA ASN A 285 0.24 -10.98 -16.90
C ASN A 285 0.59 -12.15 -15.97
N GLN A 286 1.82 -12.14 -15.43
CA GLN A 286 2.27 -13.18 -14.50
C GLN A 286 1.42 -13.22 -13.23
N LYS A 287 1.03 -12.05 -12.70
CA LYS A 287 0.13 -11.95 -11.54
C LYS A 287 -1.27 -12.50 -11.86
N ASP A 288 -1.82 -12.23 -13.03
CA ASP A 288 -3.14 -12.71 -13.43
C ASP A 288 -3.16 -14.24 -13.59
N LEU A 289 -2.11 -14.81 -14.20
CA LEU A 289 -1.90 -16.26 -14.27
C LEU A 289 -1.77 -16.89 -12.88
N HIS A 290 -1.02 -16.24 -11.99
CA HIS A 290 -0.89 -16.71 -10.60
C HIS A 290 -2.24 -16.64 -9.85
N LEU A 291 -3.03 -15.59 -10.04
CA LEU A 291 -4.39 -15.51 -9.50
C LEU A 291 -5.28 -16.62 -10.05
N ALA A 292 -5.18 -16.97 -11.34
CA ALA A 292 -5.91 -18.10 -11.91
C ALA A 292 -5.58 -19.42 -11.18
N GLN A 293 -4.29 -19.69 -10.94
CA GLN A 293 -3.84 -20.86 -10.17
C GLN A 293 -4.39 -20.85 -8.74
N LEU A 294 -4.37 -19.67 -8.07
CA LEU A 294 -4.93 -19.55 -6.72
C LEU A 294 -6.44 -19.77 -6.69
N HIS A 295 -7.17 -19.33 -7.71
CA HIS A 295 -8.60 -19.61 -7.83
C HIS A 295 -8.91 -21.10 -8.03
N GLU A 296 -8.03 -21.85 -8.70
CA GLU A 296 -8.15 -23.31 -8.86
C GLU A 296 -7.80 -24.03 -7.54
N GLN A 297 -6.74 -23.63 -6.87
CA GLN A 297 -6.31 -24.25 -5.60
C GLN A 297 -7.24 -23.92 -4.43
N PHE A 298 -7.78 -22.72 -4.42
CA PHE A 298 -8.65 -22.18 -3.37
C PHE A 298 -9.94 -21.65 -4.01
N PRO A 299 -10.84 -22.53 -4.50
CA PRO A 299 -12.04 -22.09 -5.18
C PRO A 299 -12.94 -21.26 -4.26
N VAL A 300 -13.63 -20.28 -4.85
CA VAL A 300 -14.57 -19.42 -4.11
C VAL A 300 -15.68 -20.30 -3.52
N ARG A 301 -15.80 -20.24 -2.20
CA ARG A 301 -16.87 -20.94 -1.48
C ARG A 301 -18.20 -20.20 -1.74
N ARG A 302 -19.13 -20.87 -2.37
CA ARG A 302 -20.49 -20.38 -2.60
C ARG A 302 -21.34 -20.48 -1.35
#